data_73bf79111be99e8aea8c6be39cea9704
#
_entry.id   73bf79111be99e8aea8c6be39cea9704
#
_cell.length_a   1.000
_cell.length_b   1.000
_cell.length_c   1.000
_cell.angle_alpha   90.00
_cell.angle_beta   90.00
_cell.angle_gamma   90.00
#
_symmetry.space_group_name_H-M   'P 1'
#
loop_
_entity.id
_entity.type
_entity.pdbx_description
1 polymer ?
#
loop_
_entity_poly.entity_id
_entity_poly.type
_entity_poly.pdbx_seq_one_letter_code
_entity_poly.pdbx_strand_id
1 'polypeptide(L)'
;MLNKKTVDDINVKGKRVLVRCDFNVPLKNGEITDETRIVAALPTINKLINEGAKVILCSHLGKVKNGPNEGESLAPVAKRLSEKLGKEVVFVADYNVTGEAATAAVAAMKEGDVVLLQNTRFRGAEETKNGEQFSKELADLADSYVCDAFGSSHRAHASVAGVTKFIKEKGGDNAVGYLMQKEIDFLGNAVNNPVRPFVAILGGAKVADKLNVINNLLEKCDTLIIGGGMAFTFLKAKGYEIGKSLVDDEKIEYCKEMMDKAEKLGKKLLLHIDTTVAAGFPDPIDAPIDVKVVDADKIPADMEGLDIGTKTQALFADAVKSAKTVVWNGPMGVFENPTLAKGTIAVAKALAETEATTIIGGGDSAAAVNQLGFADKMSHISTGGGASLEFLEGKELPGVMAADDK
;
A
#
# COMPACT_ATOMS: atom_id res chain seq x y z
N MET A 1 7.25 18.41 5.10
CA MET A 1 6.24 17.61 5.81
C MET A 1 4.89 17.88 5.17
N LEU A 2 4.15 16.82 4.86
CA LEU A 2 2.79 16.95 4.32
C LEU A 2 1.82 17.28 5.45
N ASN A 3 1.05 18.33 5.30
CA ASN A 3 0.06 18.79 6.29
C ASN A 3 -1.28 19.08 5.59
N LYS A 4 -1.98 18.00 5.24
CA LYS A 4 -3.24 18.07 4.49
C LYS A 4 -4.44 18.22 5.40
N LYS A 5 -5.47 18.95 4.92
CA LYS A 5 -6.77 18.96 5.59
C LYS A 5 -7.33 17.56 5.70
N THR A 6 -7.89 17.23 6.85
CA THR A 6 -8.58 15.97 7.13
C THR A 6 -10.07 16.18 7.31
N VAL A 7 -10.82 15.11 7.44
CA VAL A 7 -12.26 15.19 7.76
C VAL A 7 -12.56 15.95 9.06
N ASP A 8 -11.58 16.07 9.95
CA ASP A 8 -11.72 16.84 11.20
C ASP A 8 -11.54 18.34 10.99
N ASP A 9 -10.97 18.77 9.88
CA ASP A 9 -10.65 20.17 9.59
C ASP A 9 -11.72 20.89 8.75
N ILE A 10 -12.76 20.19 8.32
CA ILE A 10 -13.80 20.72 7.44
C ILE A 10 -15.19 20.68 8.10
N ASN A 11 -16.03 21.66 7.75
CA ASN A 11 -17.43 21.67 8.20
C ASN A 11 -18.28 20.93 7.18
N VAL A 12 -18.92 19.84 7.59
CA VAL A 12 -19.71 18.96 6.71
C VAL A 12 -21.19 18.92 7.02
N LYS A 13 -21.65 19.57 8.10
CA LYS A 13 -23.05 19.54 8.51
C LYS A 13 -23.97 20.06 7.40
N GLY A 14 -24.93 19.25 7.00
CA GLY A 14 -25.88 19.58 5.93
C GLY A 14 -25.29 19.61 4.53
N LYS A 15 -24.00 19.37 4.38
CA LYS A 15 -23.29 19.37 3.08
C LYS A 15 -23.28 17.99 2.43
N ARG A 16 -23.32 18.02 1.11
CA ARG A 16 -23.07 16.83 0.28
C ARG A 16 -21.57 16.62 0.21
N VAL A 17 -21.10 15.47 0.70
CA VAL A 17 -19.67 15.14 0.73
C VAL A 17 -19.43 13.91 -0.14
N LEU A 18 -18.68 14.08 -1.23
CA LEU A 18 -18.22 12.97 -2.05
C LEU A 18 -16.98 12.36 -1.42
N VAL A 19 -17.06 11.06 -1.08
CA VAL A 19 -15.98 10.30 -0.48
C VAL A 19 -15.47 9.27 -1.47
N ARG A 20 -14.21 9.39 -1.87
CA ARG A 20 -13.55 8.38 -2.70
C ARG A 20 -12.97 7.30 -1.79
N CYS A 21 -13.59 6.14 -1.83
CA CYS A 21 -13.17 4.95 -1.08
C CYS A 21 -12.42 3.95 -1.98
N ASP A 22 -11.81 2.97 -1.38
CA ASP A 22 -11.30 1.79 -2.07
C ASP A 22 -12.15 0.58 -1.69
N PHE A 23 -13.14 0.29 -2.51
CA PHE A 23 -14.03 -0.86 -2.41
C PHE A 23 -13.71 -1.93 -3.47
N ASN A 24 -12.48 -1.92 -3.97
CA ASN A 24 -12.01 -2.95 -4.89
C ASN A 24 -11.78 -4.27 -4.14
N VAL A 25 -12.86 -4.88 -3.72
CA VAL A 25 -12.88 -6.12 -2.93
C VAL A 25 -12.86 -7.34 -3.85
N PRO A 26 -12.28 -8.47 -3.39
CA PRO A 26 -12.37 -9.72 -4.14
C PRO A 26 -13.80 -10.27 -4.09
N LEU A 27 -14.29 -10.69 -5.25
CA LEU A 27 -15.59 -11.32 -5.44
C LEU A 27 -15.42 -12.73 -5.97
N LYS A 28 -16.23 -13.66 -5.43
CA LYS A 28 -16.36 -15.01 -5.96
C LYS A 28 -17.85 -15.31 -6.08
N ASN A 29 -18.31 -15.60 -7.31
CA ASN A 29 -19.72 -15.84 -7.61
C ASN A 29 -20.65 -14.71 -7.11
N GLY A 30 -20.20 -13.46 -7.25
CA GLY A 30 -20.97 -12.29 -6.83
C GLY A 30 -20.94 -12.00 -5.32
N GLU A 31 -20.23 -12.81 -4.53
CA GLU A 31 -20.09 -12.62 -3.10
C GLU A 31 -18.71 -12.09 -2.72
N ILE A 32 -18.68 -11.19 -1.72
CA ILE A 32 -17.45 -10.61 -1.19
C ILE A 32 -16.74 -11.65 -0.33
N THR A 33 -15.49 -11.98 -0.70
CA THR A 33 -14.68 -12.97 0.03
C THR A 33 -13.75 -12.33 1.07
N ASP A 34 -13.50 -11.03 0.98
CA ASP A 34 -12.71 -10.25 1.94
C ASP A 34 -13.31 -8.85 2.07
N GLU A 35 -13.75 -8.50 3.26
CA GLU A 35 -14.39 -7.21 3.57
C GLU A 35 -13.45 -6.18 4.21
N THR A 36 -12.16 -6.47 4.30
CA THR A 36 -11.17 -5.63 5.00
C THR A 36 -11.23 -4.17 4.55
N ARG A 37 -11.34 -3.93 3.25
CA ARG A 37 -11.39 -2.57 2.68
C ARG A 37 -12.69 -1.84 3.03
N ILE A 38 -13.79 -2.56 3.12
CA ILE A 38 -15.08 -2.01 3.53
C ILE A 38 -15.01 -1.58 5.00
N VAL A 39 -14.54 -2.47 5.87
CA VAL A 39 -14.40 -2.21 7.30
C VAL A 39 -13.46 -1.04 7.56
N ALA A 40 -12.35 -0.97 6.82
CA ALA A 40 -11.38 0.10 6.94
C ALA A 40 -11.92 1.49 6.58
N ALA A 41 -12.93 1.57 5.72
CA ALA A 41 -13.58 2.82 5.34
C ALA A 41 -14.60 3.32 6.38
N LEU A 42 -15.08 2.47 7.27
CA LEU A 42 -16.16 2.81 8.21
C LEU A 42 -15.85 3.99 9.14
N PRO A 43 -14.64 4.16 9.71
CA PRO A 43 -14.34 5.32 10.57
C PRO A 43 -14.61 6.66 9.90
N THR A 44 -14.16 6.85 8.67
CA THR A 44 -14.40 8.07 7.89
C THR A 44 -15.89 8.24 7.58
N ILE A 45 -16.56 7.20 7.14
CA ILE A 45 -17.98 7.23 6.80
C ILE A 45 -18.81 7.55 8.04
N ASN A 46 -18.58 6.89 9.16
CA ASN A 46 -19.29 7.13 10.41
C ASN A 46 -19.06 8.55 10.96
N LYS A 47 -17.84 9.07 10.85
CA LYS A 47 -17.54 10.47 11.22
C LYS A 47 -18.44 11.44 10.47
N LEU A 48 -18.55 11.27 9.15
CA LEU A 48 -19.35 12.14 8.30
C LEU A 48 -20.86 12.00 8.60
N ILE A 49 -21.34 10.77 8.79
CA ILE A 49 -22.74 10.51 9.19
C ILE A 49 -23.05 11.20 10.52
N ASN A 50 -22.21 11.03 11.52
CA ASN A 50 -22.42 11.56 12.87
C ASN A 50 -22.38 13.10 12.92
N GLU A 51 -21.71 13.72 11.98
CA GLU A 51 -21.68 15.20 11.85
C GLU A 51 -22.77 15.76 10.94
N GLY A 52 -23.70 14.94 10.49
CA GLY A 52 -24.85 15.37 9.70
C GLY A 52 -24.55 15.65 8.23
N ALA A 53 -23.50 15.07 7.67
CA ALA A 53 -23.22 15.15 6.24
C ALA A 53 -24.22 14.29 5.43
N LYS A 54 -24.40 14.67 4.17
CA LYS A 54 -25.01 13.81 3.14
C LYS A 54 -23.88 13.09 2.42
N VAL A 55 -23.69 11.80 2.71
CA VAL A 55 -22.50 11.06 2.32
C VAL A 55 -22.68 10.36 0.98
N ILE A 56 -21.89 10.75 -0.02
CA ILE A 56 -21.89 10.17 -1.36
C ILE A 56 -20.60 9.40 -1.54
N LEU A 57 -20.68 8.06 -1.61
CA LEU A 57 -19.53 7.19 -1.75
C LEU A 57 -19.29 6.85 -3.22
N CYS A 58 -18.04 6.81 -3.64
CA CYS A 58 -17.64 6.31 -4.94
C CYS A 58 -16.37 5.47 -4.85
N SER A 59 -16.24 4.51 -5.75
CA SER A 59 -15.08 3.63 -5.85
C SER A 59 -15.05 2.96 -7.22
N HIS A 60 -13.86 2.46 -7.56
CA HIS A 60 -13.73 1.48 -8.63
C HIS A 60 -13.86 0.05 -8.08
N LEU A 61 -14.11 -0.89 -8.97
CA LEU A 61 -14.08 -2.33 -8.72
C LEU A 61 -13.57 -3.03 -9.99
N GLY A 62 -12.55 -3.86 -9.84
CA GLY A 62 -11.96 -4.58 -10.98
C GLY A 62 -11.28 -3.67 -12.01
N LYS A 63 -11.07 -4.21 -13.19
CA LYS A 63 -10.38 -3.51 -14.31
C LYS A 63 -11.32 -2.97 -15.37
N VAL A 64 -12.54 -3.49 -15.46
CA VAL A 64 -13.58 -3.12 -16.43
C VAL A 64 -13.04 -3.09 -17.89
N LYS A 65 -12.41 -4.19 -18.28
CA LYS A 65 -11.74 -4.27 -19.60
C LYS A 65 -12.70 -4.21 -20.79
N ASN A 66 -13.92 -4.74 -20.61
CA ASN A 66 -14.90 -4.91 -21.67
C ASN A 66 -16.14 -4.02 -21.47
N GLY A 67 -15.99 -2.90 -20.79
CA GLY A 67 -17.08 -1.98 -20.47
C GLY A 67 -17.95 -2.41 -19.27
N PRO A 68 -18.99 -1.61 -18.95
CA PRO A 68 -19.86 -1.86 -17.81
C PRO A 68 -20.49 -3.24 -17.84
N ASN A 69 -20.49 -3.92 -16.70
CA ASN A 69 -21.06 -5.25 -16.56
C ASN A 69 -21.47 -5.54 -15.11
N GLU A 70 -22.41 -6.45 -14.90
CA GLU A 70 -22.93 -6.80 -13.57
C GLU A 70 -21.86 -7.45 -12.65
N GLY A 71 -20.89 -8.15 -13.22
CA GLY A 71 -19.82 -8.82 -12.45
C GLY A 71 -18.87 -7.84 -11.76
N GLU A 72 -18.82 -6.60 -12.22
CA GLU A 72 -18.00 -5.53 -11.64
C GLU A 72 -18.88 -4.40 -11.06
N SER A 73 -20.17 -4.68 -10.80
CA SER A 73 -21.09 -3.76 -10.11
C SER A 73 -20.73 -3.65 -8.62
N LEU A 74 -20.91 -2.46 -8.06
CA LEU A 74 -20.77 -2.23 -6.62
C LEU A 74 -22.01 -2.59 -5.80
N ALA A 75 -23.04 -3.18 -6.39
CA ALA A 75 -24.26 -3.60 -5.67
C ALA A 75 -23.95 -4.49 -4.44
N PRO A 76 -23.07 -5.50 -4.50
CA PRO A 76 -22.70 -6.30 -3.32
C PRO A 76 -22.06 -5.47 -2.21
N VAL A 77 -21.27 -4.45 -2.57
CA VAL A 77 -20.64 -3.53 -1.61
C VAL A 77 -21.68 -2.68 -0.89
N ALA A 78 -22.67 -2.15 -1.61
CA ALA A 78 -23.77 -1.39 -1.01
C ALA A 78 -24.55 -2.21 0.03
N LYS A 79 -24.82 -3.47 -0.28
CA LYS A 79 -25.47 -4.40 0.64
C LYS A 79 -24.62 -4.62 1.91
N ARG A 80 -23.34 -4.90 1.75
CA ARG A 80 -22.44 -5.13 2.87
C ARG A 80 -22.26 -3.87 3.73
N LEU A 81 -22.15 -2.70 3.12
CA LEU A 81 -22.09 -1.42 3.83
C LEU A 81 -23.35 -1.17 4.65
N SER A 82 -24.53 -1.45 4.10
CA SER A 82 -25.78 -1.30 4.83
C SER A 82 -25.81 -2.17 6.09
N GLU A 83 -25.35 -3.40 5.99
CA GLU A 83 -25.21 -4.32 7.13
C GLU A 83 -24.23 -3.77 8.19
N LYS A 84 -23.06 -3.30 7.76
CA LYS A 84 -22.02 -2.77 8.65
C LYS A 84 -22.39 -1.45 9.33
N LEU A 85 -23.09 -0.59 8.62
CA LEU A 85 -23.51 0.72 9.13
C LEU A 85 -24.80 0.63 9.95
N GLY A 86 -25.55 -0.46 9.84
CA GLY A 86 -26.84 -0.61 10.49
C GLY A 86 -27.91 0.37 9.96
N LYS A 87 -27.74 0.83 8.73
CA LYS A 87 -28.67 1.73 8.02
C LYS A 87 -28.60 1.50 6.52
N GLU A 88 -29.64 1.92 5.82
CA GLU A 88 -29.69 1.80 4.37
C GLU A 88 -28.60 2.62 3.69
N VAL A 89 -27.86 1.99 2.78
CA VAL A 89 -27.04 2.64 1.77
C VAL A 89 -27.79 2.56 0.46
N VAL A 90 -28.21 3.69 -0.09
CA VAL A 90 -28.89 3.75 -1.38
C VAL A 90 -27.89 3.53 -2.49
N PHE A 91 -28.02 2.42 -3.21
CA PHE A 91 -27.16 2.12 -4.35
C PHE A 91 -27.76 2.69 -5.63
N VAL A 92 -26.99 3.48 -6.36
CA VAL A 92 -27.39 4.07 -7.64
C VAL A 92 -26.87 3.18 -8.77
N ALA A 93 -27.74 2.33 -9.32
CA ALA A 93 -27.39 1.36 -10.37
C ALA A 93 -27.33 2.00 -11.78
N ASP A 94 -26.73 3.16 -11.89
CA ASP A 94 -26.58 3.89 -13.14
C ASP A 94 -25.20 3.65 -13.75
N TYR A 95 -25.15 3.02 -14.91
CA TYR A 95 -23.88 2.72 -15.61
C TYR A 95 -23.13 3.98 -16.07
N ASN A 96 -23.81 5.13 -16.16
CA ASN A 96 -23.17 6.42 -16.40
C ASN A 96 -22.57 7.02 -15.13
N VAL A 97 -22.75 6.41 -13.97
CA VAL A 97 -22.23 6.81 -12.65
C VAL A 97 -22.83 8.14 -12.15
N THR A 98 -22.80 9.16 -12.97
CA THR A 98 -23.23 10.55 -12.68
C THR A 98 -24.45 10.98 -13.50
N GLY A 99 -25.25 10.04 -13.98
CA GLY A 99 -26.45 10.32 -14.74
C GLY A 99 -27.63 10.85 -13.93
N GLU A 100 -28.81 10.87 -14.54
CA GLU A 100 -30.06 11.38 -13.93
C GLU A 100 -30.42 10.66 -12.62
N ALA A 101 -30.22 9.35 -12.56
CA ALA A 101 -30.49 8.55 -11.36
C ALA A 101 -29.60 9.00 -10.17
N ALA A 102 -28.33 9.28 -10.42
CA ALA A 102 -27.42 9.78 -9.41
C ALA A 102 -27.82 11.18 -8.92
N THR A 103 -28.13 12.08 -9.85
CA THR A 103 -28.60 13.43 -9.53
C THR A 103 -29.86 13.40 -8.67
N ALA A 104 -30.84 12.56 -9.03
CA ALA A 104 -32.08 12.40 -8.28
C ALA A 104 -31.85 11.82 -6.87
N ALA A 105 -31.04 10.77 -6.77
CA ALA A 105 -30.73 10.16 -5.48
C ALA A 105 -30.02 11.13 -4.52
N VAL A 106 -29.08 11.91 -5.03
CA VAL A 106 -28.36 12.92 -4.24
C VAL A 106 -29.29 14.06 -3.81
N ALA A 107 -30.16 14.53 -4.71
CA ALA A 107 -31.14 15.58 -4.39
C ALA A 107 -32.14 15.18 -3.30
N ALA A 108 -32.45 13.91 -3.17
CA ALA A 108 -33.35 13.35 -2.15
C ALA A 108 -32.68 13.11 -0.78
N MET A 109 -31.37 13.27 -0.65
CA MET A 109 -30.65 12.99 0.60
C MET A 109 -30.99 13.95 1.72
N LYS A 110 -31.05 13.38 2.92
CA LYS A 110 -31.12 14.13 4.19
C LYS A 110 -29.81 13.98 4.95
N GLU A 111 -29.62 14.78 5.98
CA GLU A 111 -28.45 14.67 6.87
C GLU A 111 -28.32 13.25 7.42
N GLY A 112 -27.13 12.68 7.30
CA GLY A 112 -26.82 11.32 7.73
C GLY A 112 -27.13 10.21 6.72
N ASP A 113 -27.76 10.54 5.59
CA ASP A 113 -28.00 9.56 4.53
C ASP A 113 -26.71 9.20 3.81
N VAL A 114 -26.68 7.97 3.26
CA VAL A 114 -25.54 7.44 2.50
C VAL A 114 -26.00 6.94 1.15
N VAL A 115 -25.36 7.39 0.10
CA VAL A 115 -25.54 6.94 -1.28
C VAL A 115 -24.22 6.34 -1.75
N LEU A 116 -24.27 5.22 -2.46
CA LEU A 116 -23.13 4.64 -3.18
C LEU A 116 -23.39 4.74 -4.69
N LEU A 117 -22.50 5.42 -5.40
CA LEU A 117 -22.52 5.47 -6.87
C LEU A 117 -22.03 4.14 -7.45
N GLN A 118 -22.33 3.90 -8.72
CA GLN A 118 -21.84 2.73 -9.46
C GLN A 118 -20.34 2.89 -9.75
N ASN A 119 -19.69 1.77 -10.07
CA ASN A 119 -18.27 1.65 -10.36
C ASN A 119 -17.76 2.78 -11.27
N THR A 120 -16.86 3.59 -10.76
CA THR A 120 -16.32 4.76 -11.49
C THR A 120 -15.63 4.37 -12.80
N ARG A 121 -15.07 3.16 -12.89
CA ARG A 121 -14.45 2.65 -14.11
C ARG A 121 -15.43 2.27 -15.21
N PHE A 122 -16.73 2.29 -14.93
CA PHE A 122 -17.74 2.18 -15.99
C PHE A 122 -17.69 3.37 -16.96
N ARG A 123 -17.11 4.49 -16.56
CA ARG A 123 -16.81 5.62 -17.43
C ARG A 123 -15.53 5.45 -18.27
N GLY A 124 -14.83 4.31 -18.12
CA GLY A 124 -13.68 3.98 -18.94
C GLY A 124 -12.54 5.01 -18.89
N ALA A 125 -12.12 5.51 -20.04
CA ALA A 125 -11.03 6.48 -20.14
C ALA A 125 -11.35 7.82 -19.47
N GLU A 126 -12.61 8.21 -19.32
CA GLU A 126 -13.00 9.42 -18.60
C GLU A 126 -12.59 9.36 -17.13
N GLU A 127 -12.64 8.17 -16.51
CA GLU A 127 -12.12 7.95 -15.17
C GLU A 127 -10.58 7.81 -15.19
N THR A 128 -10.07 6.86 -15.96
CA THR A 128 -8.66 6.44 -15.87
C THR A 128 -7.66 7.42 -16.47
N LYS A 129 -8.10 8.32 -17.32
CA LYS A 129 -7.29 9.39 -17.92
C LYS A 129 -7.63 10.78 -17.37
N ASN A 130 -8.23 10.83 -16.20
CA ASN A 130 -8.54 12.09 -15.52
C ASN A 130 -9.42 13.04 -16.35
N GLY A 131 -10.46 12.51 -16.99
CA GLY A 131 -11.33 13.26 -17.89
C GLY A 131 -11.99 14.43 -17.19
N GLU A 132 -11.93 15.61 -17.81
CA GLU A 132 -12.43 16.86 -17.24
C GLU A 132 -13.95 16.85 -17.05
N GLN A 133 -14.69 16.33 -18.04
CA GLN A 133 -16.14 16.27 -17.96
C GLN A 133 -16.62 15.38 -16.83
N PHE A 134 -16.10 14.17 -16.69
CA PHE A 134 -16.49 13.25 -15.61
C PHE A 134 -16.08 13.81 -14.24
N SER A 135 -14.91 14.44 -14.15
CA SER A 135 -14.46 15.11 -12.93
C SER A 135 -15.43 16.21 -12.50
N LYS A 136 -15.90 17.01 -13.46
CA LYS A 136 -16.89 18.06 -13.19
C LYS A 136 -18.25 17.48 -12.80
N GLU A 137 -18.72 16.44 -13.46
CA GLU A 137 -19.99 15.77 -13.15
C GLU A 137 -19.98 15.20 -11.71
N LEU A 138 -18.86 14.59 -11.29
CA LEU A 138 -18.68 14.14 -9.91
C LEU A 138 -18.73 15.31 -8.92
N ALA A 139 -18.03 16.38 -9.19
CA ALA A 139 -18.00 17.57 -8.36
C ALA A 139 -19.38 18.26 -8.26
N ASP A 140 -20.18 18.24 -9.33
CA ASP A 140 -21.53 18.82 -9.34
C ASP A 140 -22.49 18.11 -8.39
N LEU A 141 -22.22 16.86 -8.01
CA LEU A 141 -22.99 16.11 -7.03
C LEU A 141 -22.69 16.52 -5.58
N ALA A 142 -21.62 17.25 -5.30
CA ALA A 142 -21.15 17.46 -3.94
C ALA A 142 -20.72 18.88 -3.66
N ASP A 143 -20.67 19.25 -2.39
CA ASP A 143 -20.17 20.54 -1.90
C ASP A 143 -18.73 20.47 -1.44
N SER A 144 -18.29 19.29 -0.98
CA SER A 144 -16.94 18.99 -0.53
C SER A 144 -16.51 17.59 -0.97
N TYR A 145 -15.20 17.34 -0.97
CA TYR A 145 -14.62 16.07 -1.37
C TYR A 145 -13.66 15.53 -0.31
N VAL A 146 -13.72 14.23 -0.09
CA VAL A 146 -12.81 13.51 0.81
C VAL A 146 -12.19 12.33 0.05
N CYS A 147 -10.86 12.27 0.00
CA CYS A 147 -10.13 11.10 -0.50
C CYS A 147 -9.74 10.18 0.66
N ASP A 148 -10.21 8.95 0.61
CA ASP A 148 -9.88 7.92 1.60
C ASP A 148 -9.40 6.62 0.92
N ALA A 149 -8.85 6.74 -0.28
CA ALA A 149 -8.42 5.63 -1.14
C ALA A 149 -6.92 5.72 -1.43
N PHE A 150 -6.09 5.39 -0.45
CA PHE A 150 -4.63 5.45 -0.60
C PHE A 150 -4.13 4.54 -1.72
N GLY A 151 -4.66 3.32 -1.82
CA GLY A 151 -4.27 2.37 -2.87
C GLY A 151 -4.46 2.85 -4.30
N SER A 152 -5.33 3.84 -4.51
CA SER A 152 -5.58 4.46 -5.81
C SER A 152 -4.92 5.85 -5.97
N SER A 153 -4.32 6.38 -4.91
CA SER A 153 -3.83 7.76 -4.86
C SER A 153 -2.62 8.04 -5.76
N HIS A 154 -1.91 7.00 -6.20
CA HIS A 154 -0.79 7.09 -7.15
C HIS A 154 -1.22 7.31 -8.59
N ARG A 155 -2.51 7.25 -8.87
CA ARG A 155 -3.08 7.41 -10.21
C ARG A 155 -3.93 8.67 -10.27
N ALA A 156 -3.67 9.53 -11.25
CA ALA A 156 -4.47 10.72 -11.51
C ALA A 156 -5.77 10.34 -12.23
N HIS A 157 -6.69 9.69 -11.51
CA HIS A 157 -8.03 9.38 -12.01
C HIS A 157 -9.01 10.54 -11.73
N ALA A 158 -10.09 10.64 -12.50
CA ALA A 158 -11.09 11.68 -12.31
C ALA A 158 -11.66 11.70 -10.89
N SER A 159 -12.02 10.55 -10.32
CA SER A 159 -12.57 10.43 -8.97
C SER A 159 -11.52 10.61 -7.85
N VAL A 160 -10.23 10.60 -8.18
CA VAL A 160 -9.12 10.70 -7.21
C VAL A 160 -8.49 12.10 -7.21
N ALA A 161 -8.27 12.66 -8.39
CA ALA A 161 -7.57 13.93 -8.55
C ALA A 161 -8.40 15.00 -9.27
N GLY A 162 -8.93 14.71 -10.44
CA GLY A 162 -9.60 15.71 -11.29
C GLY A 162 -10.79 16.39 -10.63
N VAL A 163 -11.57 15.65 -9.85
CA VAL A 163 -12.75 16.18 -9.13
C VAL A 163 -12.40 17.34 -8.19
N THR A 164 -11.22 17.36 -7.62
CA THR A 164 -10.82 18.37 -6.61
C THR A 164 -10.73 19.78 -7.18
N LYS A 165 -10.34 19.91 -8.45
CA LYS A 165 -10.31 21.20 -9.15
C LYS A 165 -11.69 21.86 -9.15
N PHE A 166 -12.72 21.13 -9.50
CA PHE A 166 -14.09 21.65 -9.62
C PHE A 166 -14.76 21.89 -8.25
N ILE A 167 -14.41 21.08 -7.26
CA ILE A 167 -14.82 21.34 -5.86
C ILE A 167 -14.24 22.68 -5.38
N LYS A 168 -12.95 22.91 -5.62
CA LYS A 168 -12.26 24.14 -5.22
C LYS A 168 -12.80 25.39 -5.94
N GLU A 169 -13.08 25.28 -7.22
CA GLU A 169 -13.64 26.37 -8.03
C GLU A 169 -14.98 26.92 -7.50
N LYS A 170 -15.75 26.08 -6.83
CA LYS A 170 -17.01 26.50 -6.19
C LYS A 170 -16.89 26.74 -4.67
N GLY A 171 -15.67 26.84 -4.15
CA GLY A 171 -15.40 27.20 -2.76
C GLY A 171 -15.54 26.02 -1.79
N GLY A 172 -15.58 24.79 -2.27
CA GLY A 172 -15.61 23.58 -1.44
C GLY A 172 -14.23 23.18 -0.93
N ASP A 173 -14.20 22.32 0.09
CA ASP A 173 -12.99 21.76 0.66
C ASP A 173 -12.66 20.42 0.02
N ASN A 174 -11.35 20.17 -0.16
CA ASN A 174 -10.80 18.88 -0.51
C ASN A 174 -9.96 18.36 0.66
N ALA A 175 -10.42 17.32 1.32
CA ALA A 175 -9.77 16.76 2.49
C ALA A 175 -9.39 15.28 2.28
N VAL A 176 -8.65 14.72 3.22
CA VAL A 176 -8.35 13.30 3.29
C VAL A 176 -9.11 12.64 4.44
N GLY A 177 -9.49 11.38 4.24
CA GLY A 177 -10.08 10.56 5.29
C GLY A 177 -9.04 10.00 6.25
N TYR A 178 -9.49 9.28 7.27
CA TYR A 178 -8.61 8.72 8.30
C TYR A 178 -7.63 7.68 7.79
N LEU A 179 -8.02 6.85 6.81
CA LEU A 179 -7.08 5.90 6.19
C LEU A 179 -5.94 6.62 5.47
N MET A 180 -6.30 7.61 4.66
CA MET A 180 -5.33 8.41 3.91
C MET A 180 -4.41 9.18 4.86
N GLN A 181 -4.94 9.74 5.94
CA GLN A 181 -4.18 10.46 6.95
C GLN A 181 -3.11 9.59 7.58
N LYS A 182 -3.45 8.35 7.97
CA LYS A 182 -2.47 7.41 8.52
C LYS A 182 -1.34 7.10 7.53
N GLU A 183 -1.67 6.89 6.27
CA GLU A 183 -0.66 6.63 5.24
C GLU A 183 0.27 7.85 5.05
N ILE A 184 -0.28 9.06 5.03
CA ILE A 184 0.51 10.29 4.96
C ILE A 184 1.42 10.42 6.18
N ASP A 185 0.90 10.18 7.38
CA ASP A 185 1.65 10.33 8.62
C ASP A 185 2.79 9.32 8.72
N PHE A 186 2.56 8.07 8.37
CA PHE A 186 3.54 7.01 8.49
C PHE A 186 4.45 6.88 7.27
N LEU A 187 3.92 6.61 6.09
CA LEU A 187 4.74 6.44 4.88
C LEU A 187 5.28 7.77 4.33
N GLY A 188 4.53 8.85 4.47
CA GLY A 188 4.97 10.17 4.04
C GLY A 188 5.88 10.83 5.08
N ASN A 189 5.32 11.22 6.19
CA ASN A 189 6.01 12.08 7.16
C ASN A 189 7.04 11.34 8.02
N ALA A 190 6.71 10.17 8.59
CA ALA A 190 7.65 9.42 9.44
C ALA A 190 8.88 8.92 8.67
N VAL A 191 8.71 8.54 7.40
CA VAL A 191 9.83 8.10 6.55
C VAL A 191 10.69 9.28 6.09
N ASN A 192 10.09 10.43 5.79
CA ASN A 192 10.81 11.63 5.35
C ASN A 192 11.46 12.41 6.51
N ASN A 193 10.88 12.34 7.71
CA ASN A 193 11.40 12.97 8.91
C ASN A 193 11.46 11.96 10.07
N PRO A 194 12.29 10.91 9.94
CA PRO A 194 12.30 9.82 10.89
C PRO A 194 12.92 10.22 12.23
N VAL A 195 12.42 9.63 13.30
CA VAL A 195 13.16 9.58 14.57
C VAL A 195 14.28 8.57 14.39
N ARG A 196 15.52 9.00 14.63
CA ARG A 196 16.71 8.18 14.37
C ARG A 196 17.15 7.38 15.60
N PRO A 197 17.77 6.21 15.44
CA PRO A 197 18.17 5.58 14.17
C PRO A 197 16.98 5.09 13.33
N PHE A 198 17.08 5.31 12.02
CA PHE A 198 16.09 4.85 11.03
C PHE A 198 16.65 3.66 10.25
N VAL A 199 15.96 2.53 10.34
CA VAL A 199 16.29 1.28 9.63
C VAL A 199 15.25 1.03 8.55
N ALA A 200 15.69 0.88 7.32
CA ALA A 200 14.86 0.45 6.20
C ALA A 200 15.20 -0.99 5.83
N ILE A 201 14.18 -1.82 5.67
CA ILE A 201 14.31 -3.24 5.31
C ILE A 201 13.59 -3.47 3.98
N LEU A 202 14.33 -3.89 2.98
CA LEU A 202 13.82 -4.24 1.67
C LEU A 202 14.08 -5.70 1.36
N GLY A 203 13.06 -6.36 0.83
CA GLY A 203 13.13 -7.74 0.37
C GLY A 203 12.33 -7.93 -0.91
N GLY A 204 12.12 -9.18 -1.30
CA GLY A 204 11.44 -9.54 -2.53
C GLY A 204 12.37 -10.19 -3.55
N ALA A 205 11.83 -10.52 -4.73
CA ALA A 205 12.53 -11.36 -5.69
C ALA A 205 13.56 -10.61 -6.54
N LYS A 206 13.22 -9.39 -7.02
CA LYS A 206 14.02 -8.70 -8.04
C LYS A 206 14.43 -7.29 -7.64
N VAL A 207 15.70 -6.94 -7.88
CA VAL A 207 16.22 -5.59 -7.71
C VAL A 207 15.51 -4.58 -8.62
N ALA A 208 15.24 -4.97 -9.86
CA ALA A 208 14.61 -4.10 -10.86
C ALA A 208 13.28 -3.49 -10.37
N ASP A 209 12.54 -4.20 -9.53
CA ASP A 209 11.26 -3.74 -9.03
C ASP A 209 11.39 -2.66 -7.94
N LYS A 210 12.58 -2.44 -7.40
CA LYS A 210 12.81 -1.56 -6.23
C LYS A 210 13.97 -0.57 -6.39
N LEU A 211 14.41 -0.29 -7.61
CA LEU A 211 15.54 0.60 -7.87
C LEU A 211 15.39 1.98 -7.22
N ASN A 212 14.26 2.62 -7.44
CA ASN A 212 14.00 3.95 -6.92
C ASN A 212 13.77 3.95 -5.40
N VAL A 213 13.17 2.89 -4.87
CA VAL A 213 13.00 2.73 -3.42
C VAL A 213 14.34 2.60 -2.72
N ILE A 214 15.24 1.77 -3.24
CA ILE A 214 16.60 1.60 -2.70
C ILE A 214 17.32 2.95 -2.68
N ASN A 215 17.34 3.64 -3.81
CA ASN A 215 18.02 4.92 -3.94
C ASN A 215 17.46 5.99 -2.99
N ASN A 216 16.13 6.12 -2.91
CA ASN A 216 15.48 7.10 -2.04
C ASN A 216 15.68 6.80 -0.55
N LEU A 217 15.45 5.54 -0.14
CA LEU A 217 15.61 5.16 1.27
C LEU A 217 17.05 5.20 1.75
N LEU A 218 18.02 4.91 0.87
CA LEU A 218 19.43 5.00 1.19
C LEU A 218 19.86 6.42 1.61
N GLU A 219 19.24 7.44 1.02
CA GLU A 219 19.48 8.84 1.40
C GLU A 219 18.85 9.20 2.76
N LYS A 220 17.81 8.51 3.17
CA LYS A 220 16.99 8.83 4.35
C LYS A 220 17.32 8.00 5.58
N CYS A 221 17.67 6.74 5.41
CA CYS A 221 17.94 5.82 6.51
C CYS A 221 19.37 5.95 7.08
N ASP A 222 19.58 5.37 8.25
CA ASP A 222 20.89 5.15 8.84
C ASP A 222 21.44 3.77 8.47
N THR A 223 20.56 2.79 8.37
CA THR A 223 20.86 1.43 7.96
C THR A 223 19.84 0.95 6.93
N LEU A 224 20.32 0.43 5.82
CA LEU A 224 19.53 -0.24 4.80
C LEU A 224 19.82 -1.74 4.83
N ILE A 225 18.78 -2.55 5.04
CA ILE A 225 18.83 -4.00 5.03
C ILE A 225 18.25 -4.49 3.71
N ILE A 226 19.00 -5.33 2.99
CA ILE A 226 18.55 -5.97 1.76
C ILE A 226 18.50 -7.48 1.98
N GLY A 227 17.28 -8.04 1.87
CA GLY A 227 17.02 -9.46 1.97
C GLY A 227 16.25 -9.99 0.76
N GLY A 228 15.82 -11.25 0.85
CA GLY A 228 15.09 -11.90 -0.24
C GLY A 228 15.95 -12.21 -1.46
N GLY A 229 15.32 -12.60 -2.55
CA GLY A 229 15.98 -12.94 -3.81
C GLY A 229 16.80 -11.80 -4.40
N MET A 230 16.37 -10.55 -4.20
CA MET A 230 17.08 -9.37 -4.69
C MET A 230 18.48 -9.19 -4.07
N ALA A 231 18.72 -9.74 -2.89
CA ALA A 231 20.02 -9.67 -2.23
C ALA A 231 21.13 -10.41 -3.00
N PHE A 232 20.80 -11.44 -3.77
CA PHE A 232 21.79 -12.21 -4.52
C PHE A 232 22.44 -11.41 -5.65
N THR A 233 21.73 -10.45 -6.24
CA THR A 233 22.35 -9.52 -7.20
C THR A 233 23.39 -8.65 -6.52
N PHE A 234 23.14 -8.18 -5.30
CA PHE A 234 24.11 -7.47 -4.50
C PHE A 234 25.31 -8.35 -4.10
N LEU A 235 25.07 -9.60 -3.71
CA LEU A 235 26.15 -10.54 -3.37
C LEU A 235 27.04 -10.83 -4.56
N LYS A 236 26.45 -11.02 -5.74
CA LYS A 236 27.22 -11.19 -6.99
C LYS A 236 28.01 -9.92 -7.33
N ALA A 237 27.45 -8.74 -7.11
CA ALA A 237 28.16 -7.47 -7.28
C ALA A 237 29.37 -7.34 -6.34
N LYS A 238 29.32 -7.97 -5.16
CA LYS A 238 30.48 -8.09 -4.24
C LYS A 238 31.54 -9.11 -4.71
N GLY A 239 31.27 -9.87 -5.76
CA GLY A 239 32.16 -10.89 -6.28
C GLY A 239 31.90 -12.30 -5.73
N TYR A 240 30.77 -12.55 -5.06
CA TYR A 240 30.43 -13.85 -4.53
C TYR A 240 29.81 -14.76 -5.61
N GLU A 241 30.11 -16.06 -5.52
CA GLU A 241 29.43 -17.08 -6.30
C GLU A 241 28.09 -17.37 -5.63
N ILE A 242 27.01 -17.26 -6.38
CA ILE A 242 25.64 -17.40 -5.86
C ILE A 242 24.91 -18.67 -6.32
N GLY A 243 25.59 -19.57 -6.99
CA GLY A 243 24.99 -20.80 -7.51
C GLY A 243 23.86 -20.54 -8.49
N LYS A 244 22.73 -21.22 -8.27
CA LYS A 244 21.49 -21.04 -9.06
C LYS A 244 20.56 -19.98 -8.52
N SER A 245 20.99 -19.18 -7.54
CA SER A 245 20.15 -18.13 -6.93
C SER A 245 19.67 -17.13 -7.97
N LEU A 246 18.51 -16.51 -7.70
CA LEU A 246 17.98 -15.42 -8.52
C LEU A 246 19.03 -14.33 -8.69
N VAL A 247 19.15 -13.83 -9.89
CA VAL A 247 20.06 -12.71 -10.20
C VAL A 247 19.48 -11.87 -11.33
N ASP A 248 19.68 -10.57 -11.23
CA ASP A 248 19.38 -9.61 -12.27
C ASP A 248 20.72 -9.09 -12.82
N ASP A 249 21.23 -9.78 -13.83
CA ASP A 249 22.55 -9.50 -14.39
C ASP A 249 22.70 -8.07 -14.94
N GLU A 250 21.61 -7.48 -15.42
CA GLU A 250 21.59 -6.10 -15.92
C GLU A 250 21.69 -5.06 -14.79
N LYS A 251 21.51 -5.47 -13.54
CA LYS A 251 21.50 -4.59 -12.35
C LYS A 251 22.71 -4.75 -11.45
N ILE A 252 23.69 -5.55 -11.82
CA ILE A 252 24.93 -5.73 -11.03
C ILE A 252 25.66 -4.40 -10.85
N GLU A 253 25.82 -3.62 -11.92
CA GLU A 253 26.46 -2.29 -11.83
C GLU A 253 25.68 -1.34 -10.94
N TYR A 254 24.37 -1.34 -11.03
CA TYR A 254 23.49 -0.56 -10.14
C TYR A 254 23.72 -0.94 -8.67
N CYS A 255 23.81 -2.23 -8.36
CA CYS A 255 24.09 -2.69 -7.00
C CYS A 255 25.45 -2.21 -6.48
N LYS A 256 26.47 -2.22 -7.33
CA LYS A 256 27.79 -1.65 -7.00
C LYS A 256 27.68 -0.15 -6.70
N GLU A 257 26.97 0.60 -7.53
CA GLU A 257 26.74 2.05 -7.31
C GLU A 257 26.02 2.32 -5.98
N MET A 258 25.04 1.49 -5.62
CA MET A 258 24.30 1.65 -4.37
C MET A 258 25.16 1.32 -3.15
N MET A 259 26.02 0.30 -3.22
CA MET A 259 26.98 -0.01 -2.16
C MET A 259 28.02 1.12 -1.99
N ASP A 260 28.54 1.67 -3.09
CA ASP A 260 29.45 2.82 -3.08
C ASP A 260 28.76 4.08 -2.52
N LYS A 261 27.52 4.31 -2.90
CA LYS A 261 26.71 5.43 -2.37
C LYS A 261 26.51 5.30 -0.86
N ALA A 262 26.20 4.11 -0.37
CA ALA A 262 26.06 3.87 1.06
C ALA A 262 27.33 4.21 1.82
N GLU A 263 28.49 3.77 1.32
CA GLU A 263 29.78 4.06 1.91
C GLU A 263 30.09 5.57 1.93
N LYS A 264 29.88 6.26 0.81
CA LYS A 264 30.10 7.71 0.70
C LYS A 264 29.20 8.52 1.62
N LEU A 265 27.96 8.07 1.85
CA LEU A 265 27.00 8.71 2.74
C LEU A 265 27.18 8.30 4.22
N GLY A 266 28.11 7.39 4.53
CA GLY A 266 28.31 6.86 5.88
C GLY A 266 27.14 6.00 6.38
N LYS A 267 26.38 5.39 5.46
CA LYS A 267 25.24 4.50 5.78
C LYS A 267 25.71 3.06 5.88
N LYS A 268 25.03 2.29 6.73
CA LYS A 268 25.21 0.84 6.77
C LYS A 268 24.28 0.18 5.74
N LEU A 269 24.85 -0.65 4.88
CA LEU A 269 24.09 -1.50 3.97
C LEU A 269 24.36 -2.96 4.37
N LEU A 270 23.35 -3.63 4.93
CA LEU A 270 23.46 -4.98 5.44
C LEU A 270 22.89 -5.97 4.42
N LEU A 271 23.71 -6.96 4.09
CA LEU A 271 23.36 -8.07 3.19
C LEU A 271 23.39 -9.40 3.96
N HIS A 272 23.04 -10.50 3.28
CA HIS A 272 23.23 -11.84 3.85
C HIS A 272 24.70 -12.07 4.21
N ILE A 273 24.96 -12.59 5.40
CA ILE A 273 26.26 -13.14 5.80
C ILE A 273 26.22 -14.67 5.77
N ASP A 274 25.03 -15.24 5.85
CA ASP A 274 24.74 -16.64 5.56
C ASP A 274 23.37 -16.76 4.88
N THR A 275 23.15 -17.88 4.23
CA THR A 275 21.96 -18.11 3.40
C THR A 275 21.45 -19.52 3.58
N THR A 276 20.12 -19.68 3.66
CA THR A 276 19.45 -20.97 3.60
C THR A 276 19.31 -21.36 2.13
N VAL A 277 19.92 -22.46 1.75
CA VAL A 277 19.97 -22.94 0.36
C VAL A 277 19.30 -24.30 0.20
N ALA A 278 18.80 -24.55 -1.01
CA ALA A 278 18.21 -25.82 -1.44
C ALA A 278 18.64 -26.16 -2.86
N ALA A 279 18.42 -27.42 -3.27
CA ALA A 279 18.73 -27.88 -4.61
C ALA A 279 17.82 -27.29 -5.70
N GLY A 280 16.63 -26.81 -5.34
CA GLY A 280 15.67 -26.17 -6.23
C GLY A 280 14.53 -25.50 -5.48
N PHE A 281 13.73 -24.75 -6.22
CA PHE A 281 12.56 -24.05 -5.68
C PHE A 281 11.45 -25.06 -5.33
N PRO A 282 10.73 -24.89 -4.20
CA PRO A 282 9.67 -25.83 -3.83
C PRO A 282 8.49 -25.77 -4.80
N ASP A 283 8.00 -26.95 -5.20
CA ASP A 283 6.82 -27.10 -6.06
C ASP A 283 5.96 -28.26 -5.55
N PRO A 284 4.72 -28.01 -5.06
CA PRO A 284 4.14 -26.68 -4.83
C PRO A 284 4.92 -25.84 -3.82
N ILE A 285 4.63 -24.53 -3.76
CA ILE A 285 5.42 -23.55 -2.98
C ILE A 285 5.56 -23.92 -1.49
N ASP A 286 4.57 -24.59 -0.92
CA ASP A 286 4.51 -25.03 0.48
C ASP A 286 5.02 -26.48 0.69
N ALA A 287 5.54 -27.13 -0.36
CA ALA A 287 6.03 -28.49 -0.29
C ALA A 287 7.20 -28.63 0.69
N PRO A 288 7.35 -29.80 1.36
CA PRO A 288 8.54 -30.10 2.15
C PRO A 288 9.82 -29.94 1.31
N ILE A 289 10.84 -29.33 1.89
CA ILE A 289 12.10 -29.06 1.20
C ILE A 289 13.28 -29.28 2.14
N ASP A 290 14.30 -29.93 1.63
CA ASP A 290 15.57 -30.11 2.33
C ASP A 290 16.45 -28.88 2.13
N VAL A 291 16.92 -28.30 3.23
CA VAL A 291 17.73 -27.08 3.22
C VAL A 291 18.98 -27.25 4.05
N LYS A 292 19.97 -26.43 3.74
CA LYS A 292 21.14 -26.23 4.62
C LYS A 292 21.48 -24.74 4.67
N VAL A 293 22.16 -24.34 5.73
CA VAL A 293 22.65 -22.97 5.88
C VAL A 293 24.13 -22.94 5.54
N VAL A 294 24.52 -22.03 4.67
CA VAL A 294 25.91 -21.82 4.23
C VAL A 294 26.29 -20.35 4.37
N ASP A 295 27.58 -20.07 4.51
CA ASP A 295 28.06 -18.68 4.44
C ASP A 295 27.72 -18.09 3.06
N ALA A 296 27.44 -16.81 3.00
CA ALA A 296 26.95 -16.14 1.79
C ALA A 296 27.95 -16.19 0.61
N ASP A 297 29.23 -16.31 0.90
CA ASP A 297 30.31 -16.49 -0.09
C ASP A 297 30.63 -17.96 -0.44
N LYS A 298 29.83 -18.90 0.06
CA LYS A 298 30.03 -20.35 -0.10
C LYS A 298 28.77 -21.07 -0.58
N ILE A 299 27.95 -20.42 -1.38
CA ILE A 299 26.77 -21.03 -1.97
C ILE A 299 27.22 -22.07 -3.02
N PRO A 300 26.83 -23.36 -2.88
CA PRO A 300 27.17 -24.36 -3.86
C PRO A 300 26.63 -24.05 -5.26
N ALA A 301 27.38 -24.39 -6.29
CA ALA A 301 27.02 -24.13 -7.69
C ALA A 301 25.70 -24.77 -8.13
N ASP A 302 25.30 -25.87 -7.49
CA ASP A 302 24.09 -26.64 -7.76
C ASP A 302 22.92 -26.30 -6.86
N MET A 303 23.05 -25.26 -6.03
CA MET A 303 22.03 -24.82 -5.08
C MET A 303 21.64 -23.37 -5.28
N GLU A 304 20.47 -23.01 -4.77
CA GLU A 304 19.94 -21.65 -4.76
C GLU A 304 19.56 -21.19 -3.35
N GLY A 305 19.75 -19.92 -3.08
CA GLY A 305 19.34 -19.30 -1.83
C GLY A 305 17.85 -18.96 -1.83
N LEU A 306 17.15 -19.36 -0.77
CA LEU A 306 15.70 -19.22 -0.65
C LEU A 306 15.24 -18.53 0.64
N ASP A 307 16.17 -18.28 1.57
CA ASP A 307 15.93 -17.51 2.79
C ASP A 307 17.28 -17.03 3.35
N ILE A 308 17.23 -16.08 4.28
CA ILE A 308 18.40 -15.69 5.08
C ILE A 308 18.75 -16.80 6.07
N GLY A 309 20.04 -16.89 6.42
CA GLY A 309 20.51 -17.84 7.42
C GLY A 309 20.36 -17.31 8.85
N THR A 310 20.72 -18.14 9.83
CA THR A 310 20.57 -17.82 11.27
C THR A 310 21.45 -16.69 11.73
N LYS A 311 22.66 -16.57 11.21
CA LYS A 311 23.57 -15.43 11.49
C LYS A 311 23.01 -14.13 10.94
N THR A 312 22.45 -14.16 9.74
CA THR A 312 21.79 -13.01 9.10
C THR A 312 20.55 -12.58 9.87
N GLN A 313 19.75 -13.54 10.33
CA GLN A 313 18.58 -13.26 11.18
C GLN A 313 19.00 -12.46 12.43
N ALA A 314 20.07 -12.88 13.11
CA ALA A 314 20.60 -12.18 14.29
C ALA A 314 21.13 -10.77 13.94
N LEU A 315 21.85 -10.65 12.83
CA LEU A 315 22.39 -9.36 12.35
C LEU A 315 21.24 -8.36 12.08
N PHE A 316 20.20 -8.79 11.39
CA PHE A 316 19.06 -7.94 11.06
C PHE A 316 18.25 -7.59 12.31
N ALA A 317 18.00 -8.56 13.18
CA ALA A 317 17.31 -8.33 14.44
C ALA A 317 18.04 -7.31 15.34
N ASP A 318 19.37 -7.38 15.42
CA ASP A 318 20.16 -6.43 16.20
C ASP A 318 20.08 -5.01 15.66
N ALA A 319 20.06 -4.85 14.33
CA ALA A 319 19.87 -3.54 13.71
C ALA A 319 18.47 -2.95 14.05
N VAL A 320 17.45 -3.78 14.07
CA VAL A 320 16.08 -3.37 14.43
C VAL A 320 15.94 -2.98 15.88
N LYS A 321 16.59 -3.70 16.81
CA LYS A 321 16.50 -3.44 18.27
C LYS A 321 16.88 -2.01 18.65
N SER A 322 17.89 -1.44 18.02
CA SER A 322 18.38 -0.09 18.32
C SER A 322 17.65 1.00 17.57
N ALA A 323 16.78 0.65 16.63
CA ALA A 323 16.06 1.60 15.81
C ALA A 323 14.97 2.36 16.60
N LYS A 324 14.66 3.57 16.12
CA LYS A 324 13.49 4.35 16.57
C LYS A 324 12.41 4.43 15.48
N THR A 325 12.80 4.24 14.24
CA THR A 325 11.88 4.11 13.10
C THR A 325 12.35 2.95 12.24
N VAL A 326 11.41 2.09 11.85
CA VAL A 326 11.64 0.96 10.93
C VAL A 326 10.59 0.98 9.85
N VAL A 327 11.02 0.93 8.60
CA VAL A 327 10.13 0.63 7.46
C VAL A 327 10.54 -0.70 6.84
N TRP A 328 9.58 -1.55 6.59
CA TRP A 328 9.81 -2.86 5.99
C TRP A 328 8.93 -3.08 4.76
N ASN A 329 9.56 -3.41 3.63
CA ASN A 329 8.89 -3.72 2.37
C ASN A 329 9.54 -4.93 1.70
N GLY A 330 8.85 -6.05 1.68
CA GLY A 330 9.24 -7.30 1.01
C GLY A 330 9.81 -8.37 1.96
N PRO A 331 9.44 -9.65 1.74
CA PRO A 331 9.88 -10.75 2.59
C PRO A 331 11.36 -11.08 2.42
N MET A 332 11.92 -11.76 3.41
CA MET A 332 13.35 -12.15 3.44
C MET A 332 13.62 -13.47 2.70
N GLY A 333 12.60 -14.23 2.39
CA GLY A 333 12.68 -15.52 1.72
C GLY A 333 11.32 -15.97 1.20
N VAL A 334 11.21 -17.23 0.83
CA VAL A 334 9.96 -17.84 0.35
C VAL A 334 9.07 -18.15 1.56
N PHE A 335 8.46 -17.11 2.13
CA PHE A 335 7.74 -17.18 3.41
C PHE A 335 6.46 -18.03 3.36
N GLU A 336 5.94 -18.32 2.18
CA GLU A 336 4.81 -19.24 1.97
C GLU A 336 5.17 -20.70 2.30
N ASN A 337 6.46 -21.00 2.32
CA ASN A 337 6.97 -22.31 2.73
C ASN A 337 7.39 -22.28 4.20
N PRO A 338 6.86 -23.15 5.07
CA PRO A 338 7.18 -23.13 6.50
C PRO A 338 8.67 -23.26 6.82
N THR A 339 9.41 -24.04 6.04
CA THR A 339 10.87 -24.22 6.22
C THR A 339 11.66 -22.98 5.83
N LEU A 340 11.17 -22.22 4.84
CA LEU A 340 11.82 -21.05 4.27
C LEU A 340 11.26 -19.71 4.83
N ALA A 341 10.33 -19.78 5.79
CA ALA A 341 9.73 -18.61 6.43
C ALA A 341 10.53 -18.09 7.63
N LYS A 342 11.52 -18.83 8.10
CA LYS A 342 12.24 -18.55 9.36
C LYS A 342 12.89 -17.15 9.38
N GLY A 343 13.45 -16.72 8.25
CA GLY A 343 14.06 -15.40 8.14
C GLY A 343 13.03 -14.28 8.23
N THR A 344 11.93 -14.41 7.52
CA THR A 344 10.81 -13.44 7.57
C THR A 344 10.19 -13.40 8.97
N ILE A 345 10.01 -14.54 9.61
CA ILE A 345 9.52 -14.63 11.01
C ILE A 345 10.47 -13.91 11.97
N ALA A 346 11.79 -14.11 11.82
CA ALA A 346 12.79 -13.46 12.67
C ALA A 346 12.74 -11.94 12.57
N VAL A 347 12.59 -11.40 11.37
CA VAL A 347 12.43 -9.96 11.13
C VAL A 347 11.12 -9.46 11.71
N ALA A 348 9.99 -10.13 11.45
CA ALA A 348 8.68 -9.77 11.99
C ALA A 348 8.69 -9.76 13.53
N LYS A 349 9.31 -10.77 14.14
CA LYS A 349 9.47 -10.85 15.59
C LYS A 349 10.30 -9.71 16.15
N ALA A 350 11.41 -9.35 15.49
CA ALA A 350 12.24 -8.23 15.90
C ALA A 350 11.47 -6.90 15.85
N LEU A 351 10.64 -6.69 14.82
CA LEU A 351 9.77 -5.53 14.73
C LEU A 351 8.68 -5.53 15.81
N ALA A 352 8.15 -6.70 16.16
CA ALA A 352 7.13 -6.83 17.21
C ALA A 352 7.69 -6.54 18.62
N GLU A 353 8.96 -6.77 18.86
CA GLU A 353 9.64 -6.61 20.16
C GLU A 353 10.33 -5.26 20.33
N THR A 354 10.53 -4.49 19.26
CA THR A 354 11.16 -3.15 19.33
C THR A 354 10.18 -2.09 19.82
N GLU A 355 10.71 -1.04 20.45
CA GLU A 355 9.96 0.16 20.81
C GLU A 355 9.89 1.20 19.66
N ALA A 356 10.44 0.88 18.51
CA ALA A 356 10.44 1.76 17.36
C ALA A 356 9.03 1.94 16.77
N THR A 357 8.83 3.02 16.04
CA THR A 357 7.72 3.14 15.10
C THR A 357 7.96 2.16 13.96
N THR A 358 7.08 1.18 13.78
CA THR A 358 7.20 0.11 12.79
C THR A 358 6.17 0.27 11.69
N ILE A 359 6.64 0.40 10.45
CA ILE A 359 5.81 0.68 9.27
C ILE A 359 6.02 -0.45 8.27
N ILE A 360 4.93 -1.14 7.92
CA ILE A 360 4.95 -2.20 6.92
C ILE A 360 4.37 -1.65 5.62
N GLY A 361 5.16 -1.69 4.56
CA GLY A 361 4.75 -1.28 3.22
C GLY A 361 4.76 -2.46 2.24
N GLY A 362 3.75 -2.51 1.36
CA GLY A 362 3.65 -3.54 0.34
C GLY A 362 2.81 -4.76 0.73
N GLY A 363 2.20 -5.37 -0.30
CA GLY A 363 1.25 -6.47 -0.12
C GLY A 363 1.87 -7.73 0.50
N ASP A 364 3.04 -8.13 0.05
CA ASP A 364 3.71 -9.35 0.53
C ASP A 364 4.13 -9.23 1.99
N SER A 365 4.68 -8.08 2.39
CA SER A 365 5.06 -7.83 3.79
C SER A 365 3.83 -7.80 4.70
N ALA A 366 2.75 -7.14 4.27
CA ALA A 366 1.49 -7.11 4.99
C ALA A 366 0.91 -8.52 5.12
N ALA A 367 0.91 -9.30 4.04
CA ALA A 367 0.47 -10.70 4.06
C ALA A 367 1.31 -11.55 5.01
N ALA A 368 2.64 -11.42 4.97
CA ALA A 368 3.55 -12.14 5.85
C ALA A 368 3.29 -11.81 7.33
N VAL A 369 3.18 -10.53 7.67
CA VAL A 369 2.93 -10.08 9.06
C VAL A 369 1.56 -10.57 9.55
N ASN A 370 0.52 -10.51 8.73
CA ASN A 370 -0.82 -11.02 9.06
C ASN A 370 -0.81 -12.53 9.25
N GLN A 371 -0.22 -13.26 8.30
CA GLN A 371 -0.15 -14.73 8.34
C GLN A 371 0.63 -15.24 9.55
N LEU A 372 1.70 -14.53 9.92
CA LEU A 372 2.55 -14.89 11.06
C LEU A 372 2.03 -14.40 12.41
N GLY A 373 0.90 -13.69 12.45
CA GLY A 373 0.24 -13.25 13.68
C GLY A 373 0.87 -12.05 14.37
N PHE A 374 1.63 -11.23 13.67
CA PHE A 374 2.29 -10.04 14.22
C PHE A 374 1.65 -8.70 13.84
N ALA A 375 0.52 -8.73 13.13
CA ALA A 375 -0.10 -7.51 12.58
C ALA A 375 -0.43 -6.45 13.63
N ASP A 376 -0.98 -6.86 14.77
CA ASP A 376 -1.36 -5.98 15.88
C ASP A 376 -0.16 -5.41 16.67
N LYS A 377 1.04 -5.92 16.42
CA LYS A 377 2.30 -5.41 16.99
C LYS A 377 2.95 -4.31 16.17
N MET A 378 2.47 -4.08 14.95
CA MET A 378 3.01 -3.05 14.05
C MET A 378 2.32 -1.71 14.28
N SER A 379 3.07 -0.61 14.18
CA SER A 379 2.51 0.74 14.32
C SER A 379 1.58 1.07 13.16
N HIS A 380 1.94 0.67 11.95
CA HIS A 380 1.14 0.86 10.75
C HIS A 380 1.43 -0.22 9.71
N ILE A 381 0.38 -0.77 9.11
CA ILE A 381 0.45 -1.67 7.97
C ILE A 381 -0.26 -0.99 6.81
N SER A 382 0.50 -0.60 5.80
CA SER A 382 -0.06 0.02 4.61
C SER A 382 -0.83 -0.98 3.76
N THR A 383 -2.00 -0.58 3.34
CA THR A 383 -2.83 -1.34 2.40
C THR A 383 -2.67 -0.84 0.95
N GLY A 384 -1.77 0.10 0.72
CA GLY A 384 -1.68 0.86 -0.52
C GLY A 384 -1.05 0.14 -1.71
N GLY A 385 -0.42 -1.02 -1.52
CA GLY A 385 0.21 -1.76 -2.62
C GLY A 385 1.19 -0.89 -3.43
N GLY A 386 0.88 -0.66 -4.70
CA GLY A 386 1.70 0.18 -5.59
C GLY A 386 1.85 1.63 -5.12
N ALA A 387 0.81 2.20 -4.51
CA ALA A 387 0.89 3.55 -3.95
C ALA A 387 1.90 3.64 -2.80
N SER A 388 1.96 2.61 -1.94
CA SER A 388 2.95 2.53 -0.87
C SER A 388 4.37 2.52 -1.42
N LEU A 389 4.59 1.73 -2.47
CA LEU A 389 5.89 1.63 -3.12
C LEU A 389 6.31 2.97 -3.73
N GLU A 390 5.42 3.62 -4.47
CA GLU A 390 5.69 4.94 -5.07
C GLU A 390 5.94 6.03 -4.02
N PHE A 391 5.26 5.96 -2.89
CA PHE A 391 5.51 6.87 -1.78
C PHE A 391 6.92 6.66 -1.19
N LEU A 392 7.34 5.40 -1.03
CA LEU A 392 8.69 5.06 -0.59
C LEU A 392 9.77 5.42 -1.63
N GLU A 393 9.41 5.50 -2.91
CA GLU A 393 10.26 6.05 -3.97
C GLU A 393 10.46 7.57 -3.87
N GLY A 394 9.73 8.25 -3.00
CA GLY A 394 9.74 9.69 -2.85
C GLY A 394 8.88 10.45 -3.85
N LYS A 395 7.99 9.75 -4.55
CA LYS A 395 7.08 10.38 -5.52
C LYS A 395 5.93 11.11 -4.82
N GLU A 396 5.54 12.21 -5.40
CA GLU A 396 4.28 12.87 -5.04
C GLU A 396 3.10 12.09 -5.63
N LEU A 397 2.15 11.72 -4.77
CA LEU A 397 0.97 10.97 -5.21
C LEU A 397 -0.16 11.94 -5.59
N PRO A 398 -0.73 11.83 -6.80
CA PRO A 398 -1.78 12.74 -7.25
C PRO A 398 -2.96 12.86 -6.27
N GLY A 399 -3.41 11.75 -5.71
CA GLY A 399 -4.54 11.77 -4.75
C GLY A 399 -4.22 12.42 -3.41
N VAL A 400 -2.93 12.46 -3.02
CA VAL A 400 -2.48 13.18 -1.83
C VAL A 400 -2.32 14.66 -2.15
N MET A 401 -1.70 14.97 -3.26
CA MET A 401 -1.43 16.36 -3.66
C MET A 401 -2.70 17.14 -4.01
N ALA A 402 -3.75 16.45 -4.41
CA ALA A 402 -5.04 17.05 -4.74
C ALA A 402 -5.81 17.57 -3.50
N ALA A 403 -5.50 17.08 -2.30
CA ALA A 403 -6.09 17.58 -1.07
C ALA A 403 -5.53 18.97 -0.71
N ASP A 404 -6.35 19.80 -0.10
CA ASP A 404 -5.95 21.13 0.38
C ASP A 404 -4.95 21.02 1.54
N ASP A 405 -4.01 21.94 1.60
CA ASP A 405 -3.14 22.12 2.76
C ASP A 405 -3.88 22.84 3.91
N LYS A 406 -3.48 22.55 5.14
CA LYS A 406 -3.98 23.26 6.33
C LYS A 406 -3.51 24.70 6.38
#